data_431399f4f584f1cb951315833c6ed371
#
_entry.id   431399f4f584f1cb951315833c6ed371
#
_cell.length_a   1.000
_cell.length_b   1.000
_cell.length_c   1.000
_cell.angle_alpha   90.00
_cell.angle_beta   90.00
_cell.angle_gamma   90.00
#
_symmetry.space_group_name_H-M   'P 1'
#
loop_
_entity.id
_entity.type
_entity.pdbx_description
1 polymer ?
#
loop_
_entity_poly.entity_id
_entity_poly.type
_entity_poly.pdbx_seq_one_letter_code
_entity_poly.pdbx_strand_id
1 'polypeptide(L)'
;MTKNEPKVAVITGAASGIGKATVITMLDQGFHVAAMDVDTAGLDALSNSLQSNKDRCDTYIADVASKEQCHSTISQIFEKNGRIDVLANIAGIARSEHMTEVSETSWNQMIGVNLSGVFWCSQAAIPFLIESNGSLINIASCSGLMGQAYTVAYSATKGGVIAMTKSLAMEYIKTGIRINAVAPGSVQTQLIDNYSIPEDVNMDLVKPYMGFRGMAEAEEISNVISFLASYDARRIHGAVITVDGGLTAG
;
A
#
# COMPACT_ATOMS: atom_id res chain seq x y z
N MET A 1 -17.72 -22.94 6.95
CA MET A 1 -16.94 -22.45 5.81
C MET A 1 -16.33 -23.65 5.10
N THR A 2 -16.65 -23.88 3.85
CA THR A 2 -16.14 -24.99 3.04
C THR A 2 -14.64 -24.74 2.80
N LYS A 3 -13.81 -25.75 3.02
CA LYS A 3 -12.32 -25.69 2.94
C LYS A 3 -11.75 -25.39 1.54
N ASN A 4 -12.57 -25.00 0.57
CA ASN A 4 -12.20 -24.92 -0.86
C ASN A 4 -12.42 -23.54 -1.53
N GLU A 5 -12.86 -22.52 -0.79
CA GLU A 5 -13.01 -21.19 -1.40
C GLU A 5 -11.68 -20.43 -1.39
N PRO A 6 -11.29 -19.78 -2.50
CA PRO A 6 -10.05 -19.02 -2.54
C PRO A 6 -10.09 -17.88 -1.51
N LYS A 7 -8.94 -17.59 -0.92
CA LYS A 7 -8.77 -16.42 -0.06
C LYS A 7 -8.91 -15.16 -0.89
N VAL A 8 -9.45 -14.10 -0.28
CA VAL A 8 -9.70 -12.82 -0.95
C VAL A 8 -8.70 -11.77 -0.47
N ALA A 9 -8.00 -11.15 -1.44
CA ALA A 9 -7.09 -10.05 -1.20
C ALA A 9 -7.62 -8.75 -1.82
N VAL A 10 -7.74 -7.71 -1.01
CA VAL A 10 -8.07 -6.34 -1.44
C VAL A 10 -6.77 -5.55 -1.59
N ILE A 11 -6.55 -4.99 -2.78
CA ILE A 11 -5.33 -4.26 -3.13
C ILE A 11 -5.72 -2.85 -3.56
N THR A 12 -5.32 -1.82 -2.83
CA THR A 12 -5.50 -0.41 -3.25
C THR A 12 -4.31 0.06 -4.08
N GLY A 13 -4.52 1.01 -5.01
CA GLY A 13 -3.48 1.44 -5.95
C GLY A 13 -3.12 0.36 -6.97
N ALA A 14 -4.11 -0.47 -7.34
CA ALA A 14 -3.91 -1.70 -8.10
C ALA A 14 -3.61 -1.49 -9.60
N ALA A 15 -3.86 -0.30 -10.13
CA ALA A 15 -3.71 -0.02 -11.56
C ALA A 15 -2.25 0.04 -12.03
N SER A 16 -1.29 0.31 -11.14
CA SER A 16 0.11 0.52 -11.52
C SER A 16 1.13 0.09 -10.45
N GLY A 17 2.41 0.12 -10.78
CA GLY A 17 3.53 -0.02 -9.87
C GLY A 17 3.43 -1.21 -8.89
N ILE A 18 3.70 -0.96 -7.62
CA ILE A 18 3.68 -1.98 -6.55
C ILE A 18 2.30 -2.63 -6.45
N GLY A 19 1.21 -1.86 -6.60
CA GLY A 19 -0.15 -2.38 -6.52
C GLY A 19 -0.42 -3.41 -7.62
N LYS A 20 -0.12 -3.08 -8.88
CA LYS A 20 -0.24 -4.00 -10.03
C LYS A 20 0.62 -5.27 -9.84
N ALA A 21 1.88 -5.11 -9.43
CA ALA A 21 2.74 -6.25 -9.14
C ALA A 21 2.15 -7.14 -8.02
N THR A 22 1.57 -6.51 -6.97
CA THR A 22 0.93 -7.24 -5.87
C THR A 22 -0.31 -8.01 -6.34
N VAL A 23 -1.14 -7.43 -7.22
CA VAL A 23 -2.28 -8.14 -7.84
C VAL A 23 -1.80 -9.42 -8.53
N ILE A 24 -0.79 -9.31 -9.39
CA ILE A 24 -0.23 -10.45 -10.13
C ILE A 24 0.31 -11.51 -9.16
N THR A 25 1.15 -11.12 -8.20
CA THR A 25 1.74 -12.04 -7.22
C THR A 25 0.67 -12.77 -6.40
N MET A 26 -0.39 -12.07 -5.94
CA MET A 26 -1.48 -12.69 -5.18
C MET A 26 -2.32 -13.66 -6.02
N LEU A 27 -2.58 -13.32 -7.29
CA LEU A 27 -3.27 -14.22 -8.23
C LEU A 27 -2.48 -15.50 -8.46
N ASP A 28 -1.15 -15.41 -8.62
CA ASP A 28 -0.27 -16.58 -8.79
C ASP A 28 -0.23 -17.48 -7.53
N GLN A 29 -0.46 -16.90 -6.36
CA GLN A 29 -0.62 -17.64 -5.10
C GLN A 29 -2.03 -18.21 -4.87
N GLY A 30 -2.93 -18.04 -5.85
CA GLY A 30 -4.27 -18.64 -5.78
C GLY A 30 -5.33 -17.79 -5.07
N PHE A 31 -5.05 -16.52 -4.75
CA PHE A 31 -6.06 -15.62 -4.23
C PHE A 31 -7.08 -15.22 -5.29
N HIS A 32 -8.29 -14.91 -4.85
CA HIS A 32 -9.18 -14.02 -5.57
C HIS A 32 -8.81 -12.58 -5.20
N VAL A 33 -8.62 -11.71 -6.18
CA VAL A 33 -8.14 -10.34 -5.95
C VAL A 33 -9.22 -9.32 -6.28
N ALA A 34 -9.49 -8.44 -5.32
CA ALA A 34 -10.25 -7.22 -5.53
C ALA A 34 -9.26 -6.06 -5.75
N ALA A 35 -9.07 -5.67 -7.00
CA ALA A 35 -8.17 -4.62 -7.43
C ALA A 35 -8.90 -3.27 -7.39
N MET A 36 -8.48 -2.38 -6.49
CA MET A 36 -9.12 -1.09 -6.23
C MET A 36 -8.20 0.05 -6.65
N ASP A 37 -8.67 0.95 -7.49
CA ASP A 37 -7.95 2.15 -7.93
C ASP A 37 -8.92 3.26 -8.37
N VAL A 38 -8.44 4.49 -8.47
CA VAL A 38 -9.14 5.61 -9.07
C VAL A 38 -8.94 5.65 -10.60
N ASP A 39 -7.87 5.06 -11.12
CA ASP A 39 -7.53 5.01 -12.54
C ASP A 39 -8.27 3.88 -13.27
N THR A 40 -9.41 4.23 -13.86
CA THR A 40 -10.24 3.31 -14.64
C THR A 40 -9.45 2.70 -15.81
N ALA A 41 -8.68 3.50 -16.55
CA ALA A 41 -7.93 3.03 -17.72
C ALA A 41 -6.82 2.04 -17.32
N GLY A 42 -6.15 2.32 -16.20
CA GLY A 42 -5.15 1.43 -15.63
C GLY A 42 -5.74 0.09 -15.14
N LEU A 43 -6.93 0.12 -14.50
CA LEU A 43 -7.65 -1.09 -14.12
C LEU A 43 -8.09 -1.92 -15.32
N ASP A 44 -8.57 -1.29 -16.38
CA ASP A 44 -8.93 -1.97 -17.64
C ASP A 44 -7.71 -2.62 -18.29
N ALA A 45 -6.58 -1.92 -18.34
CA ALA A 45 -5.32 -2.44 -18.86
C ALA A 45 -4.82 -3.63 -18.00
N LEU A 46 -4.91 -3.53 -16.67
CA LEU A 46 -4.61 -4.63 -15.76
C LEU A 46 -5.47 -5.85 -16.09
N SER A 47 -6.80 -5.69 -16.07
CA SER A 47 -7.76 -6.78 -16.34
C SER A 47 -7.48 -7.47 -17.68
N ASN A 48 -7.18 -6.70 -18.72
CA ASN A 48 -6.86 -7.25 -20.05
C ASN A 48 -5.52 -8.00 -20.08
N SER A 49 -4.59 -7.69 -19.18
CA SER A 49 -3.27 -8.35 -19.10
C SER A 49 -3.30 -9.71 -18.38
N LEU A 50 -4.34 -9.99 -17.58
CA LEU A 50 -4.37 -11.13 -16.65
C LEU A 50 -4.63 -12.50 -17.30
N GLN A 51 -4.96 -12.57 -18.59
CA GLN A 51 -5.17 -13.83 -19.33
C GLN A 51 -6.02 -14.86 -18.56
N SER A 52 -5.42 -16.00 -18.18
CA SER A 52 -6.07 -17.09 -17.44
C SER A 52 -6.46 -16.75 -16.01
N ASN A 53 -5.94 -15.65 -15.44
CA ASN A 53 -6.25 -15.22 -14.08
C ASN A 53 -7.42 -14.23 -14.02
N LYS A 54 -7.99 -13.84 -15.17
CA LYS A 54 -9.03 -12.80 -15.26
C LYS A 54 -10.25 -13.11 -14.40
N ASP A 55 -10.70 -14.35 -14.35
CA ASP A 55 -11.88 -14.77 -13.55
C ASP A 55 -11.64 -14.72 -12.04
N ARG A 56 -10.40 -14.52 -11.59
CA ARG A 56 -10.03 -14.39 -10.19
C ARG A 56 -9.65 -12.96 -9.79
N CYS A 57 -9.91 -11.98 -10.66
CA CYS A 57 -9.65 -10.57 -10.39
C CYS A 57 -10.87 -9.72 -10.70
N ASP A 58 -11.39 -9.05 -9.68
CA ASP A 58 -12.43 -8.03 -9.84
C ASP A 58 -11.82 -6.64 -9.71
N THR A 59 -12.26 -5.71 -10.53
CA THR A 59 -11.81 -4.31 -10.49
C THR A 59 -12.88 -3.42 -9.85
N TYR A 60 -12.45 -2.48 -9.00
CA TYR A 60 -13.31 -1.52 -8.31
C TYR A 60 -12.74 -0.12 -8.47
N ILE A 61 -13.55 0.79 -8.98
CA ILE A 61 -13.17 2.21 -9.11
C ILE A 61 -13.51 2.89 -7.79
N ALA A 62 -12.49 3.37 -7.08
CA ALA A 62 -12.70 4.10 -5.82
C ALA A 62 -11.51 5.01 -5.50
N ASP A 63 -11.83 6.23 -5.04
CA ASP A 63 -10.87 7.16 -4.47
C ASP A 63 -10.68 6.87 -2.98
N VAL A 64 -9.48 6.45 -2.59
CA VAL A 64 -9.15 6.17 -1.18
C VAL A 64 -9.20 7.43 -0.29
N ALA A 65 -9.12 8.63 -0.85
CA ALA A 65 -9.30 9.86 -0.10
C ALA A 65 -10.77 10.07 0.35
N SER A 66 -11.73 9.35 -0.27
CA SER A 66 -13.14 9.37 0.10
C SER A 66 -13.47 8.24 1.09
N LYS A 67 -13.80 8.61 2.34
CA LYS A 67 -14.27 7.66 3.35
C LYS A 67 -15.45 6.82 2.84
N GLU A 68 -16.43 7.48 2.21
CA GLU A 68 -17.65 6.82 1.72
C GLU A 68 -17.31 5.75 0.66
N GLN A 69 -16.43 6.08 -0.31
CA GLN A 69 -16.03 5.13 -1.35
C GLN A 69 -15.23 3.96 -0.76
N CYS A 70 -14.31 4.21 0.18
CA CYS A 70 -13.59 3.14 0.88
C CYS A 70 -14.56 2.16 1.55
N HIS A 71 -15.49 2.67 2.35
CA HIS A 71 -16.42 1.84 3.10
C HIS A 71 -17.38 1.08 2.18
N SER A 72 -17.99 1.76 1.20
CA SER A 72 -18.93 1.13 0.26
C SER A 72 -18.24 0.06 -0.60
N THR A 73 -17.04 0.33 -1.10
CA THR A 73 -16.30 -0.64 -1.92
C THR A 73 -15.87 -1.87 -1.12
N ILE A 74 -15.33 -1.69 0.10
CA ILE A 74 -14.97 -2.82 0.97
C ILE A 74 -16.20 -3.67 1.32
N SER A 75 -17.35 -3.03 1.60
CA SER A 75 -18.61 -3.76 1.85
C SER A 75 -19.06 -4.56 0.63
N GLN A 76 -19.04 -3.97 -0.58
CA GLN A 76 -19.38 -4.66 -1.84
C GLN A 76 -18.45 -5.87 -2.09
N ILE A 77 -17.15 -5.72 -1.81
CA ILE A 77 -16.19 -6.83 -1.95
C ILE A 77 -16.55 -7.97 -0.99
N PHE A 78 -16.86 -7.65 0.27
CA PHE A 78 -17.28 -8.65 1.25
C PHE A 78 -18.61 -9.31 0.88
N GLU A 79 -19.62 -8.54 0.48
CA GLU A 79 -20.92 -9.05 0.05
C GLU A 79 -20.80 -10.02 -1.13
N LYS A 80 -19.93 -9.72 -2.09
CA LYS A 80 -19.69 -10.56 -3.27
C LYS A 80 -18.97 -11.86 -2.94
N ASN A 81 -17.95 -11.81 -2.06
CA ASN A 81 -17.02 -12.91 -1.85
C ASN A 81 -17.24 -13.66 -0.51
N GLY A 82 -18.03 -13.11 0.42
CA GLY A 82 -18.29 -13.69 1.73
C GLY A 82 -17.10 -13.64 2.70
N ARG A 83 -15.94 -13.11 2.28
CA ARG A 83 -14.71 -13.03 3.07
C ARG A 83 -13.74 -11.96 2.56
N ILE A 84 -12.88 -11.47 3.44
CA ILE A 84 -11.67 -10.71 3.13
C ILE A 84 -10.55 -11.27 4.01
N ASP A 85 -9.46 -11.73 3.41
CA ASP A 85 -8.33 -12.32 4.11
C ASP A 85 -7.10 -11.40 4.15
N VAL A 86 -6.98 -10.52 3.17
CA VAL A 86 -5.87 -9.57 3.05
C VAL A 86 -6.40 -8.21 2.65
N LEU A 87 -5.93 -7.15 3.33
CA LEU A 87 -5.96 -5.79 2.81
C LEU A 87 -4.52 -5.30 2.66
N ALA A 88 -4.13 -4.93 1.44
CA ALA A 88 -2.89 -4.23 1.16
C ALA A 88 -3.18 -2.78 0.77
N ASN A 89 -2.91 -1.85 1.67
CA ASN A 89 -3.01 -0.41 1.46
C ASN A 89 -1.76 0.08 0.72
N ILE A 90 -1.83 0.13 -0.62
CA ILE A 90 -0.69 0.47 -1.49
C ILE A 90 -0.89 1.84 -2.15
N ALA A 91 -2.14 2.25 -2.39
CA ALA A 91 -2.45 3.55 -2.99
C ALA A 91 -1.65 4.69 -2.33
N GLY A 92 -1.05 5.54 -3.15
CA GLY A 92 -0.28 6.66 -2.66
C GLY A 92 0.19 7.57 -3.77
N ILE A 93 0.48 8.81 -3.39
CA ILE A 93 1.09 9.85 -4.23
C ILE A 93 2.38 10.34 -3.57
N ALA A 94 3.30 10.87 -4.36
CA ALA A 94 4.54 11.48 -3.86
C ALA A 94 4.79 12.80 -4.55
N ARG A 95 5.33 13.77 -3.82
CA ARG A 95 5.77 15.07 -4.35
C ARG A 95 7.02 15.51 -3.61
N SER A 96 7.87 16.22 -4.35
CA SER A 96 9.01 16.97 -3.81
C SER A 96 8.70 18.46 -3.96
N GLU A 97 8.69 19.17 -2.85
CA GLU A 97 8.31 20.59 -2.80
C GLU A 97 9.15 21.30 -1.72
N HIS A 98 9.51 22.57 -1.93
CA HIS A 98 10.01 23.40 -0.84
C HIS A 98 8.92 23.57 0.21
N MET A 99 9.27 23.41 1.50
CA MET A 99 8.30 23.47 2.59
C MET A 99 7.45 24.76 2.58
N THR A 100 8.07 25.88 2.24
CA THR A 100 7.42 27.19 2.17
C THR A 100 6.48 27.36 0.98
N GLU A 101 6.50 26.46 0.00
CA GLU A 101 5.74 26.50 -1.23
C GLU A 101 4.62 25.43 -1.27
N VAL A 102 4.61 24.51 -0.30
CA VAL A 102 3.55 23.51 -0.20
C VAL A 102 2.19 24.19 -0.05
N SER A 103 1.36 24.08 -1.06
CA SER A 103 0.00 24.61 -1.01
C SER A 103 -0.91 23.80 -0.09
N GLU A 104 -1.97 24.42 0.43
CA GLU A 104 -3.00 23.71 1.20
C GLU A 104 -3.62 22.57 0.38
N THR A 105 -3.80 22.75 -0.91
CA THR A 105 -4.32 21.71 -1.82
C THR A 105 -3.35 20.53 -1.92
N SER A 106 -2.04 20.78 -2.11
CA SER A 106 -1.00 19.74 -2.16
C SER A 106 -0.94 18.97 -0.85
N TRP A 107 -0.93 19.69 0.28
CA TRP A 107 -0.97 19.10 1.62
C TRP A 107 -2.20 18.21 1.82
N ASN A 108 -3.40 18.74 1.55
CA ASN A 108 -4.66 18.02 1.76
C ASN A 108 -4.78 16.78 0.89
N GLN A 109 -4.32 16.83 -0.37
CA GLN A 109 -4.27 15.66 -1.24
C GLN A 109 -3.29 14.59 -0.69
N MET A 110 -2.11 15.01 -0.23
CA MET A 110 -1.10 14.10 0.33
C MET A 110 -1.64 13.39 1.57
N ILE A 111 -2.24 14.13 2.50
CA ILE A 111 -2.88 13.58 3.70
C ILE A 111 -4.08 12.70 3.32
N GLY A 112 -4.93 13.16 2.40
CA GLY A 112 -6.13 12.46 1.97
C GLY A 112 -5.83 11.08 1.42
N VAL A 113 -4.90 10.98 0.48
CA VAL A 113 -4.55 9.70 -0.16
C VAL A 113 -3.68 8.84 0.75
N ASN A 114 -2.53 9.38 1.21
CA ASN A 114 -1.49 8.55 1.82
C ASN A 114 -1.75 8.18 3.28
N LEU A 115 -2.55 8.94 4.00
CA LEU A 115 -2.81 8.71 5.42
C LEU A 115 -4.29 8.43 5.70
N SER A 116 -5.18 9.34 5.31
CA SER A 116 -6.62 9.14 5.54
C SER A 116 -7.16 7.94 4.77
N GLY A 117 -6.70 7.71 3.53
CA GLY A 117 -7.10 6.56 2.72
C GLY A 117 -6.72 5.24 3.36
N VAL A 118 -5.49 5.14 3.88
CA VAL A 118 -5.04 3.96 4.64
C VAL A 118 -5.91 3.75 5.87
N PHE A 119 -6.27 4.83 6.58
CA PHE A 119 -7.15 4.77 7.75
C PHE A 119 -8.56 4.28 7.38
N TRP A 120 -9.19 4.87 6.34
CA TRP A 120 -10.57 4.53 5.96
C TRP A 120 -10.70 3.09 5.44
N CYS A 121 -9.78 2.65 4.59
CA CYS A 121 -9.77 1.26 4.11
C CYS A 121 -9.52 0.29 5.26
N SER A 122 -8.59 0.58 6.17
CA SER A 122 -8.34 -0.24 7.36
C SER A 122 -9.57 -0.32 8.26
N GLN A 123 -10.22 0.83 8.56
CA GLN A 123 -11.42 0.89 9.38
C GLN A 123 -12.55 0.02 8.82
N ALA A 124 -12.73 0.06 7.49
CA ALA A 124 -13.77 -0.72 6.82
C ALA A 124 -13.47 -2.22 6.81
N ALA A 125 -12.21 -2.62 6.62
CA ALA A 125 -11.83 -4.02 6.41
C ALA A 125 -11.53 -4.79 7.71
N ILE A 126 -11.10 -4.13 8.80
CA ILE A 126 -10.70 -4.79 10.05
C ILE A 126 -11.73 -5.79 10.59
N PRO A 127 -13.05 -5.50 10.62
CA PRO A 127 -14.03 -6.48 11.09
C PRO A 127 -13.95 -7.81 10.32
N PHE A 128 -13.84 -7.76 9.00
CA PHE A 128 -13.76 -8.94 8.13
C PHE A 128 -12.42 -9.67 8.25
N LEU A 129 -11.33 -8.90 8.42
CA LEU A 129 -10.00 -9.45 8.64
C LEU A 129 -9.88 -10.16 10.00
N ILE A 130 -10.61 -9.72 11.01
CA ILE A 130 -10.69 -10.43 12.31
C ILE A 130 -11.39 -11.78 12.13
N GLU A 131 -12.52 -11.82 11.42
CA GLU A 131 -13.29 -13.05 11.14
C GLU A 131 -12.44 -14.09 10.37
N SER A 132 -11.62 -13.65 9.42
CA SER A 132 -10.78 -14.52 8.61
C SER A 132 -9.42 -14.86 9.25
N ASN A 133 -9.05 -14.25 10.39
CA ASN A 133 -7.70 -14.21 10.93
C ASN A 133 -6.69 -13.73 9.88
N GLY A 134 -7.06 -12.69 9.19
CA GLY A 134 -6.40 -12.15 8.01
C GLY A 134 -5.16 -11.30 8.26
N SER A 135 -4.74 -10.57 7.24
CA SER A 135 -3.55 -9.73 7.27
C SER A 135 -3.83 -8.34 6.70
N LEU A 136 -3.48 -7.30 7.46
CA LEU A 136 -3.44 -5.90 7.02
C LEU A 136 -1.99 -5.50 6.77
N ILE A 137 -1.68 -5.07 5.55
CA ILE A 137 -0.34 -4.63 5.16
C ILE A 137 -0.44 -3.19 4.64
N ASN A 138 0.28 -2.28 5.29
CA ASN A 138 0.32 -0.86 4.91
C ASN A 138 1.64 -0.54 4.21
N ILE A 139 1.60 0.19 3.10
CA ILE A 139 2.81 0.70 2.46
C ILE A 139 3.19 2.05 3.06
N ALA A 140 4.25 2.00 3.88
CA ALA A 140 4.96 3.17 4.38
C ALA A 140 6.01 3.65 3.35
N SER A 141 7.17 4.07 3.82
CA SER A 141 8.36 4.41 3.04
C SER A 141 9.56 4.56 3.98
N CYS A 142 10.77 4.42 3.47
CA CYS A 142 11.98 4.85 4.18
C CYS A 142 11.92 6.34 4.61
N SER A 143 11.21 7.20 3.87
CA SER A 143 10.96 8.61 4.23
C SER A 143 10.12 8.79 5.50
N GLY A 144 9.42 7.75 5.95
CA GLY A 144 8.76 7.74 7.26
C GLY A 144 9.68 7.33 8.42
N LEU A 145 10.88 6.85 8.13
CA LEU A 145 11.89 6.38 9.09
C LEU A 145 13.08 7.31 9.21
N MET A 146 13.38 8.07 8.16
CA MET A 146 14.49 9.00 8.11
C MET A 146 14.06 10.35 7.53
N GLY A 147 14.77 11.42 7.86
CA GLY A 147 14.54 12.74 7.27
C GLY A 147 14.98 12.76 5.80
N GLN A 148 14.10 13.24 4.92
CA GLN A 148 14.38 13.45 3.51
C GLN A 148 14.02 14.89 3.14
N ALA A 149 15.00 15.65 2.65
CA ALA A 149 14.79 17.03 2.23
C ALA A 149 13.74 17.11 1.11
N TYR A 150 12.98 18.19 1.09
CA TYR A 150 11.96 18.51 0.09
C TYR A 150 10.77 17.54 0.01
N THR A 151 10.60 16.64 1.00
CA THR A 151 9.49 15.66 1.03
C THR A 151 8.69 15.75 2.33
N VAL A 152 8.63 16.90 2.98
CA VAL A 152 8.06 17.07 4.34
C VAL A 152 6.63 16.54 4.42
N ALA A 153 5.75 16.90 3.48
CA ALA A 153 4.36 16.44 3.46
C ALA A 153 4.27 14.93 3.26
N TYR A 154 5.04 14.38 2.32
CA TYR A 154 5.10 12.94 2.07
C TYR A 154 5.64 12.17 3.28
N SER A 155 6.77 12.60 3.84
CA SER A 155 7.39 11.99 5.02
C SER A 155 6.46 12.01 6.22
N ALA A 156 5.71 13.10 6.44
CA ALA A 156 4.73 13.19 7.51
C ALA A 156 3.64 12.12 7.36
N THR A 157 3.12 11.89 6.13
CA THR A 157 2.11 10.85 5.89
C THR A 157 2.66 9.46 6.14
N LYS A 158 3.88 9.18 5.67
CA LYS A 158 4.49 7.84 5.79
C LYS A 158 4.93 7.53 7.23
N GLY A 159 5.39 8.54 7.99
CA GLY A 159 5.58 8.44 9.43
C GLY A 159 4.25 8.18 10.17
N GLY A 160 3.17 8.86 9.76
CA GLY A 160 1.81 8.63 10.27
C GLY A 160 1.33 7.19 10.03
N VAL A 161 1.57 6.63 8.84
CA VAL A 161 1.24 5.22 8.51
C VAL A 161 2.00 4.24 9.42
N ILE A 162 3.28 4.50 9.70
CA ILE A 162 4.09 3.68 10.62
C ILE A 162 3.50 3.71 12.02
N ALA A 163 3.19 4.90 12.55
CA ALA A 163 2.59 5.06 13.87
C ALA A 163 1.22 4.39 13.97
N MET A 164 0.36 4.58 12.96
CA MET A 164 -0.96 3.96 12.86
C MET A 164 -0.86 2.43 12.82
N THR A 165 0.05 1.88 12.04
CA THR A 165 0.27 0.43 11.96
C THR A 165 0.60 -0.18 13.33
N LYS A 166 1.49 0.45 14.08
CA LYS A 166 1.87 0.00 15.44
C LYS A 166 0.70 0.13 16.41
N SER A 167 -0.05 1.22 16.36
CA SER A 167 -1.22 1.43 17.22
C SER A 167 -2.32 0.40 16.96
N LEU A 168 -2.65 0.15 15.69
CA LEU A 168 -3.61 -0.88 15.30
C LEU A 168 -3.14 -2.29 15.73
N ALA A 169 -1.85 -2.60 15.56
CA ALA A 169 -1.31 -3.87 16.02
C ALA A 169 -1.49 -4.05 17.54
N MET A 170 -1.28 -3.03 18.34
CA MET A 170 -1.51 -3.09 19.79
C MET A 170 -2.99 -3.19 20.14
N GLU A 171 -3.86 -2.45 19.46
CA GLU A 171 -5.31 -2.49 19.69
C GLU A 171 -5.90 -3.89 19.43
N TYR A 172 -5.45 -4.55 18.37
CA TYR A 172 -5.95 -5.86 17.96
C TYR A 172 -5.06 -7.04 18.37
N ILE A 173 -4.12 -6.85 19.31
CA ILE A 173 -3.15 -7.86 19.75
C ILE A 173 -3.78 -9.18 20.26
N LYS A 174 -5.01 -9.13 20.76
CA LYS A 174 -5.74 -10.29 21.28
C LYS A 174 -6.60 -10.99 20.24
N THR A 175 -6.59 -10.53 18.99
CA THR A 175 -7.33 -11.14 17.86
C THR A 175 -6.39 -11.98 16.99
N GLY A 176 -6.95 -12.63 15.97
CA GLY A 176 -6.16 -13.41 15.01
C GLY A 176 -5.59 -12.59 13.83
N ILE A 177 -5.98 -11.31 13.69
CA ILE A 177 -5.49 -10.44 12.62
C ILE A 177 -4.00 -10.13 12.80
N ARG A 178 -3.28 -10.02 11.68
CA ARG A 178 -1.89 -9.52 11.67
C ARG A 178 -1.82 -8.18 10.95
N ILE A 179 -1.13 -7.21 11.52
CA ILE A 179 -1.04 -5.83 11.02
C ILE A 179 0.42 -5.45 10.96
N ASN A 180 0.92 -5.14 9.76
CA ASN A 180 2.31 -4.80 9.52
C ASN A 180 2.44 -3.69 8.47
N ALA A 181 3.62 -3.09 8.39
CA ALA A 181 3.97 -2.15 7.33
C ALA A 181 5.20 -2.64 6.55
N VAL A 182 5.23 -2.30 5.27
CA VAL A 182 6.42 -2.38 4.42
C VAL A 182 6.87 -0.94 4.16
N ALA A 183 8.17 -0.68 4.30
CA ALA A 183 8.79 0.62 4.07
C ALA A 183 9.82 0.51 2.92
N PRO A 184 9.38 0.69 1.66
CA PRO A 184 10.27 0.66 0.52
C PRO A 184 11.24 1.85 0.50
N GLY A 185 12.39 1.68 -0.16
CA GLY A 185 13.20 2.75 -0.71
C GLY A 185 12.64 3.25 -2.05
N SER A 186 13.53 3.65 -2.96
CA SER A 186 13.15 3.99 -4.33
C SER A 186 12.76 2.73 -5.11
N VAL A 187 11.61 2.77 -5.79
CA VAL A 187 11.06 1.65 -6.57
C VAL A 187 10.72 2.13 -7.97
N GLN A 188 11.15 1.41 -8.99
CA GLN A 188 10.87 1.73 -10.40
C GLN A 188 9.37 1.58 -10.68
N THR A 189 8.67 2.70 -10.75
CA THR A 189 7.21 2.76 -10.93
C THR A 189 6.81 4.08 -11.60
N GLN A 190 5.61 4.14 -12.15
CA GLN A 190 5.04 5.40 -12.69
C GLN A 190 5.04 6.55 -11.66
N LEU A 191 5.00 6.25 -10.36
CA LEU A 191 5.11 7.26 -9.31
C LEU A 191 6.44 8.00 -9.39
N ILE A 192 7.54 7.29 -9.63
CA ILE A 192 8.89 7.86 -9.79
C ILE A 192 9.05 8.53 -11.15
N ASP A 193 8.48 7.95 -12.22
CA ASP A 193 8.56 8.53 -13.57
C ASP A 193 7.87 9.92 -13.62
N ASN A 194 6.83 10.10 -12.82
CA ASN A 194 6.09 11.37 -12.67
C ASN A 194 6.60 12.26 -11.52
N TYR A 195 7.65 11.82 -10.81
CA TYR A 195 8.21 12.55 -9.67
C TYR A 195 9.16 13.62 -10.13
N SER A 196 8.79 14.88 -9.96
CA SER A 196 9.64 16.03 -10.25
C SER A 196 10.29 16.56 -8.97
N ILE A 197 11.59 16.82 -9.06
CA ILE A 197 12.33 17.54 -8.02
C ILE A 197 12.38 19.00 -8.48
N PRO A 198 12.10 20.01 -7.63
CA PRO A 198 12.25 21.42 -7.98
C PRO A 198 13.66 21.72 -8.52
N GLU A 199 13.77 22.67 -9.47
CA GLU A 199 15.04 22.94 -10.17
C GLU A 199 16.14 23.51 -9.26
N ASP A 200 15.75 24.23 -8.21
CA ASP A 200 16.63 24.97 -7.31
C ASP A 200 16.99 24.22 -6.01
N VAL A 201 16.74 22.90 -5.95
CA VAL A 201 17.08 22.11 -4.76
C VAL A 201 18.60 21.93 -4.60
N ASN A 202 19.06 21.85 -3.38
CA ASN A 202 20.42 21.41 -3.08
C ASN A 202 20.52 19.88 -3.21
N MET A 203 21.12 19.41 -4.30
CA MET A 203 21.30 17.98 -4.58
C MET A 203 22.13 17.23 -3.52
N ASP A 204 22.98 17.91 -2.75
CA ASP A 204 23.73 17.27 -1.67
C ASP A 204 22.81 16.86 -0.50
N LEU A 205 21.63 17.47 -0.39
CA LEU A 205 20.58 17.06 0.56
C LEU A 205 19.69 15.95 0.00
N VAL A 206 19.66 15.75 -1.32
CA VAL A 206 18.86 14.73 -2.02
C VAL A 206 19.62 13.41 -2.14
N LYS A 207 20.89 13.45 -2.54
CA LYS A 207 21.75 12.29 -2.75
C LYS A 207 21.72 11.25 -1.60
N PRO A 208 21.74 11.63 -0.31
CA PRO A 208 21.76 10.66 0.79
C PRO A 208 20.59 9.67 0.78
N TYR A 209 19.43 10.04 0.25
CA TYR A 209 18.26 9.15 0.23
C TYR A 209 17.97 8.52 -1.15
N MET A 210 18.85 8.70 -2.13
CA MET A 210 18.77 7.97 -3.40
C MET A 210 19.21 6.51 -3.28
N GLY A 211 19.88 6.15 -2.17
CA GLY A 211 20.34 4.78 -1.89
C GLY A 211 21.61 4.39 -2.65
N PHE A 212 22.20 3.27 -2.26
CA PHE A 212 23.48 2.78 -2.81
C PHE A 212 23.30 1.59 -3.76
N ARG A 213 22.14 0.94 -3.77
CA ARG A 213 21.86 -0.28 -4.55
C ARG A 213 20.92 -0.05 -5.73
N GLY A 214 20.65 1.22 -6.07
CA GLY A 214 19.70 1.57 -7.12
C GLY A 214 18.25 1.43 -6.67
N MET A 215 17.32 1.45 -7.62
CA MET A 215 15.89 1.28 -7.37
C MET A 215 15.54 -0.19 -7.34
N ALA A 216 14.59 -0.55 -6.46
CA ALA A 216 13.99 -1.87 -6.47
C ALA A 216 12.96 -2.00 -7.60
N GLU A 217 12.71 -3.22 -8.05
CA GLU A 217 11.57 -3.53 -8.91
C GLU A 217 10.30 -3.66 -8.06
N ALA A 218 9.13 -3.39 -8.67
CA ALA A 218 7.85 -3.47 -7.97
C ALA A 218 7.58 -4.89 -7.43
N GLU A 219 8.05 -5.92 -8.12
CA GLU A 219 7.97 -7.33 -7.76
C GLU A 219 8.72 -7.65 -6.46
N GLU A 220 9.84 -7.00 -6.19
CA GLU A 220 10.60 -7.20 -4.94
C GLU A 220 9.78 -6.75 -3.73
N ILE A 221 9.02 -5.66 -3.87
CA ILE A 221 8.11 -5.18 -2.81
C ILE A 221 6.89 -6.09 -2.69
N SER A 222 6.29 -6.49 -3.83
CA SER A 222 5.10 -7.36 -3.85
C SER A 222 5.38 -8.73 -3.21
N ASN A 223 6.59 -9.27 -3.36
CA ASN A 223 7.01 -10.51 -2.73
C ASN A 223 7.02 -10.41 -1.20
N VAL A 224 7.45 -9.27 -0.64
CA VAL A 224 7.42 -9.04 0.81
C VAL A 224 5.97 -8.87 1.30
N ILE A 225 5.11 -8.15 0.55
CA ILE A 225 3.68 -8.03 0.86
C ILE A 225 3.03 -9.40 0.90
N SER A 226 3.27 -10.21 -0.12
CA SER A 226 2.74 -11.56 -0.27
C SER A 226 3.23 -12.49 0.86
N PHE A 227 4.51 -12.45 1.23
CA PHE A 227 5.04 -13.15 2.40
C PHE A 227 4.30 -12.74 3.68
N LEU A 228 4.10 -11.44 3.92
CA LEU A 228 3.36 -10.94 5.09
C LEU A 228 1.89 -11.36 5.08
N ALA A 229 1.29 -11.58 3.92
CA ALA A 229 -0.06 -12.12 3.78
C ALA A 229 -0.13 -13.62 4.08
N SER A 230 0.97 -14.35 3.93
CA SER A 230 1.03 -15.81 4.05
C SER A 230 1.00 -16.30 5.51
N TYR A 231 0.78 -17.61 5.68
CA TYR A 231 0.86 -18.28 6.98
C TYR A 231 2.28 -18.28 7.56
N ASP A 232 3.31 -18.21 6.72
CA ASP A 232 4.70 -18.23 7.17
C ASP A 232 5.06 -16.98 8.00
N ALA A 233 4.35 -15.86 7.77
CA ALA A 233 4.47 -14.64 8.56
C ALA A 233 3.59 -14.61 9.82
N ARG A 234 3.04 -15.75 10.28
CA ARG A 234 2.06 -15.80 11.40
C ARG A 234 2.54 -15.24 12.74
N ARG A 235 3.84 -15.05 12.92
CA ARG A 235 4.43 -14.44 14.13
C ARG A 235 4.87 -12.98 13.92
N ILE A 236 4.65 -12.42 12.71
CA ILE A 236 5.00 -11.04 12.40
C ILE A 236 3.75 -10.17 12.60
N HIS A 237 3.80 -9.29 13.58
CA HIS A 237 2.71 -8.39 13.97
C HIS A 237 3.27 -7.09 14.56
N GLY A 238 2.84 -5.94 14.07
CA GLY A 238 3.34 -4.62 14.47
C GLY A 238 4.72 -4.27 13.87
N ALA A 239 5.23 -5.07 12.94
CA ALA A 239 6.51 -4.83 12.32
C ALA A 239 6.43 -3.76 11.21
N VAL A 240 7.56 -3.03 11.04
CA VAL A 240 7.84 -2.20 9.87
C VAL A 240 9.04 -2.82 9.18
N ILE A 241 8.82 -3.42 8.02
CA ILE A 241 9.86 -4.12 7.26
C ILE A 241 10.40 -3.20 6.18
N THR A 242 11.66 -2.82 6.29
CA THR A 242 12.35 -2.00 5.27
C THR A 242 12.73 -2.87 4.07
N VAL A 243 12.45 -2.37 2.87
CA VAL A 243 12.86 -2.95 1.59
C VAL A 243 13.50 -1.81 0.76
N ASP A 244 14.67 -1.37 1.21
CA ASP A 244 15.29 -0.11 0.80
C ASP A 244 16.77 -0.26 0.39
N GLY A 245 17.21 -1.49 0.16
CA GLY A 245 18.60 -1.76 -0.20
C GLY A 245 19.62 -1.42 0.90
N GLY A 246 19.17 -1.28 2.15
CA GLY A 246 20.01 -0.92 3.30
C GLY A 246 20.14 0.59 3.51
N LEU A 247 19.31 1.41 2.85
CA LEU A 247 19.34 2.87 2.98
C LEU A 247 19.19 3.34 4.43
N THR A 248 18.28 2.70 5.19
CA THR A 248 18.01 3.06 6.60
C THR A 248 18.81 2.23 7.62
N ALA A 249 19.85 1.51 7.20
CA ALA A 249 20.65 0.68 8.09
C ALA A 249 21.80 1.44 8.80
N GLY A 250 22.07 2.69 8.38
CA GLY A 250 23.15 3.49 8.95
C GLY A 250 22.87 4.98 8.95
#